data_0af81d9c3791b6af9b988354c55b9e29
#
_entry.id   0af81d9c3791b6af9b988354c55b9e29
#
_cell.length_a   1.000
_cell.length_b   1.000
_cell.length_c   1.000
_cell.angle_alpha   90.00
_cell.angle_beta   90.00
_cell.angle_gamma   90.00
#
_symmetry.space_group_name_H-M   'P 1'
#
loop_
_entity.id
_entity.type
_entity.pdbx_description
1 polymer ?
#
loop_
_entity_poly.entity_id
_entity_poly.type
_entity_poly.pdbx_seq_one_letter_code
_entity_poly.pdbx_strand_id
1 'polypeptide(L)'
;MADEMKVEAPQPHTQLTHAIGTDRAIIMGDPARVDAIAKLMDDPQPWAFNREYKSVVGTYRGQRILAMSTGIGAPSAGIGVEELHNVGVKYVIRVGSAGAMQKDIALGQLVIAEGVVRDDGLSRKYVPEIYPAVPSYRLLHLAHRYAPEAVYGIVRSHDGFYVDDNAEVETFWSKKGIKADDMESGILMVIGRLRGMETLSILNNVVLYQGDLAEGVNSLVNNADLVAKGERDSLLTALNILSDAEMEK
;
A
#
# COMPACT_ATOMS: atom_id res chain seq x y z
N MET A 1 -14.63 43.81 6.42
CA MET A 1 -15.37 42.72 5.76
C MET A 1 -14.59 41.48 6.06
N ALA A 2 -15.12 40.56 6.86
CA ALA A 2 -14.48 39.27 7.16
C ALA A 2 -14.43 38.47 5.86
N ASP A 3 -13.24 38.09 5.47
CA ASP A 3 -13.02 37.12 4.39
C ASP A 3 -13.68 35.82 4.84
N GLU A 4 -14.85 35.52 4.28
CA GLU A 4 -15.46 34.20 4.49
C GLU A 4 -14.51 33.19 3.89
N MET A 5 -13.73 32.51 4.76
CA MET A 5 -12.93 31.35 4.35
C MET A 5 -13.88 30.40 3.65
N LYS A 6 -13.79 30.30 2.33
CA LYS A 6 -14.49 29.26 1.56
C LYS A 6 -14.06 27.92 2.13
N VAL A 7 -14.98 27.23 2.78
CA VAL A 7 -14.75 25.87 3.24
C VAL A 7 -14.43 25.03 1.99
N GLU A 8 -13.26 24.45 1.96
CA GLU A 8 -12.84 23.58 0.86
C GLU A 8 -13.80 22.40 0.74
N ALA A 9 -14.28 22.14 -0.48
CA ALA A 9 -15.13 20.97 -0.72
C ALA A 9 -14.29 19.66 -0.54
N PRO A 10 -14.81 18.68 0.20
CA PRO A 10 -14.12 17.41 0.37
C PRO A 10 -14.01 16.66 -0.95
N GLN A 11 -12.98 15.83 -1.08
CA GLN A 11 -12.81 14.95 -2.24
C GLN A 11 -14.01 14.00 -2.38
N PRO A 12 -14.45 13.72 -3.62
CA PRO A 12 -15.74 13.02 -3.84
C PRO A 12 -15.83 11.62 -3.20
N HIS A 13 -14.74 10.87 -3.17
CA HIS A 13 -14.73 9.48 -2.68
C HIS A 13 -14.14 9.38 -1.28
N THR A 14 -12.95 9.92 -1.05
CA THR A 14 -12.24 9.81 0.23
C THR A 14 -12.75 10.77 1.29
N GLN A 15 -13.49 11.82 0.91
CA GLN A 15 -13.95 12.91 1.78
C GLN A 15 -12.80 13.64 2.49
N LEU A 16 -11.59 13.58 1.94
CA LEU A 16 -10.42 14.31 2.45
C LEU A 16 -10.45 15.76 2.00
N THR A 17 -9.78 16.61 2.78
CA THR A 17 -9.50 18.01 2.48
C THR A 17 -8.06 18.33 2.91
N HIS A 18 -7.50 19.47 2.53
CA HIS A 18 -6.18 19.93 3.02
C HIS A 18 -6.11 20.06 4.55
N ALA A 19 -7.25 20.12 5.23
CA ALA A 19 -7.32 20.19 6.70
C ALA A 19 -6.78 18.91 7.39
N ILE A 20 -6.52 17.81 6.65
CA ILE A 20 -5.78 16.65 7.18
C ILE A 20 -4.42 17.09 7.75
N GLY A 21 -3.81 18.18 7.24
CA GLY A 21 -2.62 18.82 7.80
C GLY A 21 -1.37 17.93 7.76
N THR A 22 -1.26 17.04 6.77
CA THR A 22 -0.09 16.22 6.54
C THR A 22 0.12 15.94 5.05
N ASP A 23 1.38 15.77 4.65
CA ASP A 23 1.77 15.32 3.31
C ASP A 23 2.17 13.83 3.26
N ARG A 24 1.92 13.06 4.34
CA ARG A 24 2.33 11.67 4.53
C ARG A 24 1.11 10.77 4.72
N ALA A 25 1.02 9.71 3.93
CA ALA A 25 -0.09 8.78 4.01
C ALA A 25 0.38 7.31 3.97
N ILE A 26 -0.33 6.46 4.72
CA ILE A 26 -0.26 5.01 4.60
C ILE A 26 -1.58 4.53 4.04
N ILE A 27 -1.55 3.77 2.95
CA ILE A 27 -2.74 3.19 2.34
C ILE A 27 -2.76 1.66 2.47
N MET A 28 -3.94 1.10 2.59
CA MET A 28 -4.19 -0.33 2.76
C MET A 28 -5.51 -0.73 2.09
N GLY A 29 -5.69 -2.00 1.73
CA GLY A 29 -6.94 -2.44 1.10
C GLY A 29 -8.11 -2.45 2.09
N ASP A 30 -7.92 -3.08 3.24
CA ASP A 30 -8.96 -3.36 4.23
C ASP A 30 -9.19 -2.18 5.20
N PRO A 31 -10.45 -1.69 5.35
CA PRO A 31 -10.82 -0.71 6.37
C PRO A 31 -10.51 -1.13 7.82
N ALA A 32 -10.48 -2.43 8.13
CA ALA A 32 -10.16 -2.91 9.47
C ALA A 32 -8.68 -2.64 9.84
N ARG A 33 -7.78 -2.60 8.86
CA ARG A 33 -6.37 -2.23 9.09
C ARG A 33 -6.19 -0.77 9.47
N VAL A 34 -7.12 0.11 9.08
CA VAL A 34 -7.13 1.50 9.54
C VAL A 34 -7.33 1.56 11.06
N ASP A 35 -8.16 0.67 11.63
CA ASP A 35 -8.31 0.56 13.08
C ASP A 35 -7.06 -0.06 13.75
N ALA A 36 -6.38 -0.96 13.04
CA ALA A 36 -5.15 -1.57 13.56
C ALA A 36 -4.01 -0.56 13.64
N ILE A 37 -3.79 0.25 12.60
CA ILE A 37 -2.74 1.27 12.61
C ILE A 37 -3.06 2.42 13.58
N ALA A 38 -4.34 2.79 13.74
CA ALA A 38 -4.76 3.81 14.70
C ALA A 38 -4.30 3.47 16.13
N LYS A 39 -4.29 2.19 16.50
CA LYS A 39 -3.79 1.73 17.83
C LYS A 39 -2.28 1.87 18.00
N LEU A 40 -1.53 2.13 16.93
CA LEU A 40 -0.08 2.34 16.95
C LEU A 40 0.30 3.82 16.92
N MET A 41 -0.67 4.71 16.74
CA MET A 41 -0.47 6.16 16.64
C MET A 41 -0.89 6.85 17.95
N ASP A 42 -0.29 8.02 18.19
CA ASP A 42 -0.70 8.92 19.26
C ASP A 42 -1.86 9.80 18.77
N ASP A 43 -2.86 9.99 19.63
CA ASP A 43 -4.04 10.85 19.40
C ASP A 43 -4.71 10.62 18.03
N PRO A 44 -5.11 9.37 17.68
CA PRO A 44 -5.73 9.07 16.41
C PRO A 44 -7.14 9.67 16.34
N GLN A 45 -7.39 10.47 15.32
CA GLN A 45 -8.69 11.11 15.08
C GLN A 45 -9.32 10.51 13.82
N PRO A 46 -10.49 9.83 13.91
CA PRO A 46 -11.25 9.43 12.74
C PRO A 46 -11.53 10.62 11.84
N TRP A 47 -11.31 10.48 10.53
CA TRP A 47 -11.56 11.55 9.57
C TRP A 47 -12.84 11.32 8.79
N ALA A 48 -12.89 10.24 8.02
CA ALA A 48 -14.04 9.90 7.20
C ALA A 48 -14.18 8.39 7.03
N PHE A 49 -15.38 7.94 6.69
CA PHE A 49 -15.65 6.61 6.18
C PHE A 49 -16.75 6.69 5.13
N ASN A 50 -16.37 6.64 3.88
CA ASN A 50 -17.26 6.68 2.73
C ASN A 50 -16.87 5.59 1.74
N ARG A 51 -17.81 4.73 1.38
CA ARG A 51 -17.57 3.53 0.57
C ARG A 51 -16.48 2.65 1.22
N GLU A 52 -15.47 2.26 0.46
CA GLU A 52 -14.28 1.53 0.92
C GLU A 52 -13.20 2.43 1.57
N TYR A 53 -13.36 3.75 1.50
CA TYR A 53 -12.36 4.70 2.01
C TYR A 53 -12.67 5.09 3.46
N LYS A 54 -12.01 4.42 4.38
CA LYS A 54 -11.97 4.78 5.80
C LYS A 54 -10.66 5.47 6.09
N SER A 55 -10.68 6.54 6.87
CA SER A 55 -9.45 7.27 7.18
C SER A 55 -9.37 7.74 8.63
N VAL A 56 -8.15 7.81 9.11
CA VAL A 56 -7.76 8.33 10.42
C VAL A 56 -6.50 9.18 10.26
N VAL A 57 -6.39 10.25 11.03
CA VAL A 57 -5.16 11.04 11.14
C VAL A 57 -4.66 10.94 12.57
N GLY A 58 -3.39 10.63 12.75
CA GLY A 58 -2.76 10.54 14.07
C GLY A 58 -1.31 11.01 14.01
N THR A 59 -0.62 10.91 15.13
CA THR A 59 0.79 11.26 15.23
C THR A 59 1.62 10.03 15.56
N TYR A 60 2.80 9.90 14.95
CA TYR A 60 3.76 8.86 15.29
C TYR A 60 5.16 9.48 15.34
N ARG A 61 5.85 9.36 16.48
CA ARG A 61 7.16 10.00 16.72
C ARG A 61 7.18 11.50 16.36
N GLY A 62 6.10 12.21 16.68
CA GLY A 62 5.96 13.64 16.40
C GLY A 62 5.56 13.99 14.97
N GLN A 63 5.45 13.03 14.05
CA GLN A 63 5.02 13.26 12.68
C GLN A 63 3.52 12.95 12.53
N ARG A 64 2.79 13.88 11.94
CA ARG A 64 1.38 13.70 11.60
C ARG A 64 1.26 12.84 10.34
N ILE A 65 0.48 11.77 10.39
CA ILE A 65 0.33 10.77 9.32
C ILE A 65 -1.15 10.47 9.12
N LEU A 66 -1.58 10.41 7.86
CA LEU A 66 -2.89 9.90 7.45
C LEU A 66 -2.78 8.38 7.22
N ALA A 67 -3.73 7.62 7.73
CA ALA A 67 -3.95 6.24 7.30
C ALA A 67 -5.32 6.12 6.62
N MET A 68 -5.38 5.44 5.47
CA MET A 68 -6.62 5.33 4.68
C MET A 68 -6.72 3.97 3.99
N SER A 69 -7.94 3.39 4.00
CA SER A 69 -8.23 2.23 3.16
C SER A 69 -8.59 2.63 1.73
N THR A 70 -8.34 1.73 0.80
CA THR A 70 -8.59 1.95 -0.64
C THR A 70 -9.51 0.89 -1.25
N GLY A 71 -9.93 -0.13 -0.48
CA GLY A 71 -10.54 -1.32 -1.08
C GLY A 71 -9.53 -2.14 -1.87
N ILE A 72 -10.01 -2.96 -2.78
CA ILE A 72 -9.22 -3.91 -3.57
C ILE A 72 -9.19 -3.47 -5.03
N GLY A 73 -8.01 -3.60 -5.64
CA GLY A 73 -7.80 -3.44 -7.08
C GLY A 73 -7.39 -2.05 -7.53
N ALA A 74 -6.75 -2.02 -8.69
CA ALA A 74 -6.17 -0.82 -9.27
C ALA A 74 -7.17 0.34 -9.45
N PRO A 75 -8.44 0.16 -9.89
CA PRO A 75 -9.37 1.27 -10.03
C PRO A 75 -9.68 1.99 -8.73
N SER A 76 -9.94 1.24 -7.65
CA SER A 76 -10.25 1.83 -6.35
C SER A 76 -9.01 2.51 -5.74
N ALA A 77 -7.86 1.83 -5.74
CA ALA A 77 -6.61 2.42 -5.29
C ALA A 77 -6.23 3.68 -6.10
N GLY A 78 -6.43 3.65 -7.42
CA GLY A 78 -6.15 4.78 -8.30
C GLY A 78 -6.95 6.04 -7.93
N ILE A 79 -8.25 5.90 -7.66
CA ILE A 79 -9.09 7.00 -7.17
C ILE A 79 -8.51 7.56 -5.86
N GLY A 80 -8.22 6.68 -4.89
CA GLY A 80 -7.68 7.09 -3.60
C GLY A 80 -6.36 7.85 -3.73
N VAL A 81 -5.44 7.38 -4.57
CA VAL A 81 -4.11 8.01 -4.77
C VAL A 81 -4.23 9.38 -5.46
N GLU A 82 -5.13 9.52 -6.46
CA GLU A 82 -5.39 10.84 -7.09
C GLU A 82 -5.98 11.83 -6.07
N GLU A 83 -6.93 11.40 -5.25
CA GLU A 83 -7.54 12.28 -4.24
C GLU A 83 -6.56 12.62 -3.09
N LEU A 84 -5.63 11.73 -2.74
CA LEU A 84 -4.52 12.04 -1.83
C LEU A 84 -3.61 13.12 -2.41
N HIS A 85 -3.26 13.04 -3.70
CA HIS A 85 -2.51 14.09 -4.38
C HIS A 85 -3.24 15.42 -4.34
N ASN A 86 -4.54 15.43 -4.63
CA ASN A 86 -5.37 16.65 -4.65
C ASN A 86 -5.38 17.39 -3.30
N VAL A 87 -5.22 16.69 -2.18
CA VAL A 87 -5.18 17.29 -0.83
C VAL A 87 -3.75 17.49 -0.31
N GLY A 88 -2.75 17.42 -1.19
CA GLY A 88 -1.37 17.80 -0.89
C GLY A 88 -0.48 16.70 -0.31
N VAL A 89 -0.91 15.44 -0.34
CA VAL A 89 -0.05 14.32 0.07
C VAL A 89 1.07 14.12 -0.93
N LYS A 90 2.30 13.90 -0.43
CA LYS A 90 3.51 13.72 -1.23
C LYS A 90 4.17 12.36 -1.04
N TYR A 91 4.00 11.76 0.12
CA TYR A 91 4.64 10.50 0.49
C TYR A 91 3.56 9.46 0.78
N VAL A 92 3.54 8.38 0.01
CA VAL A 92 2.51 7.33 0.16
C VAL A 92 3.18 5.97 0.28
N ILE A 93 2.96 5.28 1.39
CA ILE A 93 3.36 3.89 1.57
C ILE A 93 2.10 3.02 1.57
N ARG A 94 2.07 2.03 0.66
CA ARG A 94 1.07 0.99 0.70
C ARG A 94 1.52 -0.12 1.64
N VAL A 95 0.63 -0.52 2.54
CA VAL A 95 0.73 -1.73 3.33
C VAL A 95 -0.34 -2.71 2.86
N GLY A 96 0.06 -3.79 2.23
CA GLY A 96 -0.85 -4.75 1.59
C GLY A 96 -0.60 -6.19 2.01
N SER A 97 -1.52 -7.08 1.61
CA SER A 97 -1.31 -8.52 1.57
C SER A 97 -0.78 -8.92 0.21
N ALA A 98 -0.03 -10.02 0.15
CA ALA A 98 0.47 -10.61 -1.09
C ALA A 98 0.46 -12.13 -1.04
N GLY A 99 0.41 -12.76 -2.20
CA GLY A 99 0.73 -14.17 -2.40
C GLY A 99 2.21 -14.34 -2.78
N ALA A 100 2.92 -15.29 -2.15
CA ALA A 100 4.29 -15.59 -2.51
C ALA A 100 4.39 -16.23 -3.88
N MET A 101 5.34 -15.78 -4.71
CA MET A 101 5.68 -16.42 -5.99
C MET A 101 7.02 -17.18 -5.93
N GLN A 102 7.60 -17.33 -4.76
CA GLN A 102 8.82 -18.12 -4.51
C GLN A 102 8.62 -19.03 -3.29
N LYS A 103 9.25 -20.23 -3.33
CA LYS A 103 9.09 -21.26 -2.29
C LYS A 103 9.75 -20.91 -0.95
N ASP A 104 10.70 -19.99 -0.97
CA ASP A 104 11.49 -19.57 0.17
C ASP A 104 10.87 -18.37 0.93
N ILE A 105 9.69 -17.89 0.51
CA ILE A 105 8.98 -16.80 1.18
C ILE A 105 7.93 -17.39 2.13
N ALA A 106 8.13 -17.16 3.42
CA ALA A 106 7.28 -17.72 4.47
C ALA A 106 6.01 -16.86 4.70
N LEU A 107 5.00 -17.44 5.38
CA LEU A 107 3.85 -16.67 5.88
C LEU A 107 4.30 -15.61 6.89
N GLY A 108 3.73 -14.43 6.78
CA GLY A 108 4.08 -13.28 7.64
C GLY A 108 5.39 -12.58 7.25
N GLN A 109 6.14 -13.10 6.28
CA GLN A 109 7.35 -12.46 5.80
C GLN A 109 7.02 -11.23 4.96
N LEU A 110 7.73 -10.13 5.21
CA LEU A 110 7.55 -8.91 4.43
C LEU A 110 8.24 -9.03 3.07
N VAL A 111 7.54 -8.57 2.04
CA VAL A 111 8.06 -8.40 0.68
C VAL A 111 7.99 -6.90 0.32
N ILE A 112 9.12 -6.29 0.00
CA ILE A 112 9.22 -4.87 -0.34
C ILE A 112 9.49 -4.76 -1.84
N ALA A 113 8.60 -4.03 -2.53
CA ALA A 113 8.65 -3.91 -3.97
C ALA A 113 9.77 -2.96 -4.42
N GLU A 114 10.78 -3.50 -5.11
CA GLU A 114 11.82 -2.73 -5.82
C GLU A 114 11.39 -2.32 -7.23
N GLY A 115 10.33 -2.91 -7.72
CA GLY A 115 9.68 -2.64 -8.99
C GLY A 115 8.43 -3.49 -9.14
N VAL A 116 7.55 -3.12 -10.06
CA VAL A 116 6.27 -3.81 -10.24
C VAL A 116 6.05 -4.16 -11.71
N VAL A 117 5.71 -5.41 -11.97
CA VAL A 117 5.12 -5.84 -13.23
C VAL A 117 3.68 -5.34 -13.27
N ARG A 118 3.40 -4.46 -14.21
CA ARG A 118 2.09 -3.82 -14.40
C ARG A 118 1.18 -4.72 -15.24
N ASP A 119 0.58 -5.70 -14.59
CA ASP A 119 -0.36 -6.62 -15.22
C ASP A 119 -1.83 -6.25 -14.90
N ASP A 120 -2.04 -4.98 -14.54
CA ASP A 120 -3.34 -4.36 -14.31
C ASP A 120 -3.83 -3.58 -15.54
N GLY A 121 -5.14 -3.46 -15.69
CA GLY A 121 -5.77 -2.75 -16.80
C GLY A 121 -5.74 -1.24 -16.65
N LEU A 122 -5.73 -0.70 -15.42
CA LEU A 122 -5.84 0.73 -15.19
C LEU A 122 -4.53 1.47 -15.51
N SER A 123 -3.38 0.95 -15.10
CA SER A 123 -2.10 1.62 -15.32
C SER A 123 -1.81 1.85 -16.81
N ARG A 124 -2.34 0.99 -17.71
CA ARG A 124 -2.26 1.14 -19.17
C ARG A 124 -3.07 2.34 -19.70
N LYS A 125 -4.04 2.85 -18.93
CA LYS A 125 -4.79 4.06 -19.29
C LYS A 125 -4.01 5.35 -18.98
N TYR A 126 -3.06 5.29 -18.04
CA TYR A 126 -2.21 6.41 -17.65
C TYR A 126 -0.94 6.51 -18.51
N VAL A 127 -0.31 5.37 -18.80
CA VAL A 127 1.00 5.34 -19.48
C VAL A 127 1.11 4.11 -20.39
N PRO A 128 2.00 4.14 -21.42
CA PRO A 128 2.26 2.98 -22.26
C PRO A 128 2.71 1.76 -21.46
N GLU A 129 2.51 0.55 -22.00
CA GLU A 129 2.81 -0.72 -21.33
C GLU A 129 4.28 -0.83 -20.90
N ILE A 130 5.21 -0.29 -21.69
CA ILE A 130 6.66 -0.32 -21.39
C ILE A 130 7.09 0.68 -20.30
N TYR A 131 6.19 1.52 -19.77
CA TYR A 131 6.54 2.48 -18.72
C TYR A 131 6.78 1.73 -17.39
N PRO A 132 7.94 1.92 -16.73
CA PRO A 132 8.26 1.19 -15.51
C PRO A 132 7.45 1.70 -14.31
N ALA A 133 6.99 0.79 -13.44
CA ALA A 133 6.48 1.11 -12.13
C ALA A 133 7.58 0.82 -11.10
N VAL A 134 8.13 1.87 -10.50
CA VAL A 134 9.25 1.78 -9.56
C VAL A 134 9.00 2.65 -8.33
N PRO A 135 9.43 2.22 -7.14
CA PRO A 135 9.28 2.99 -5.92
C PRO A 135 10.19 4.23 -5.89
N SER A 136 9.98 5.08 -4.91
CA SER A 136 10.93 6.13 -4.56
C SER A 136 12.21 5.51 -4.00
N TYR A 137 13.36 5.99 -4.48
CA TYR A 137 14.66 5.59 -3.94
C TYR A 137 14.80 5.89 -2.45
N ARG A 138 14.35 7.08 -2.00
CA ARG A 138 14.38 7.48 -0.59
C ARG A 138 13.62 6.52 0.29
N LEU A 139 12.36 6.24 -0.05
CA LEU A 139 11.52 5.34 0.74
C LEU A 139 12.07 3.90 0.74
N LEU A 140 12.60 3.44 -0.39
CA LEU A 140 13.24 2.12 -0.49
C LEU A 140 14.51 2.05 0.36
N HIS A 141 15.36 3.09 0.34
CA HIS A 141 16.54 3.17 1.19
C HIS A 141 16.20 3.10 2.69
N LEU A 142 15.16 3.83 3.11
CA LEU A 142 14.68 3.77 4.50
C LEU A 142 14.06 2.40 4.83
N ALA A 143 13.40 1.75 3.87
CA ALA A 143 12.89 0.39 4.07
C ALA A 143 14.01 -0.60 4.41
N HIS A 144 15.14 -0.54 3.75
CA HIS A 144 16.31 -1.38 4.10
C HIS A 144 16.80 -1.16 5.54
N ARG A 145 16.64 0.05 6.07
CA ARG A 145 16.99 0.35 7.47
C ARG A 145 15.99 -0.25 8.47
N TYR A 146 14.69 -0.15 8.18
CA TYR A 146 13.63 -0.52 9.11
C TYR A 146 13.11 -1.95 8.96
N ALA A 147 13.40 -2.59 7.82
CA ALA A 147 13.04 -3.99 7.55
C ALA A 147 14.18 -4.74 6.84
N PRO A 148 15.39 -4.83 7.44
CA PRO A 148 16.55 -5.45 6.77
C PRO A 148 16.34 -6.93 6.44
N GLU A 149 15.46 -7.63 7.17
CA GLU A 149 15.16 -9.06 6.98
C GLU A 149 13.99 -9.29 5.99
N ALA A 150 13.44 -8.23 5.39
CA ALA A 150 12.40 -8.39 4.38
C ALA A 150 12.97 -8.97 3.07
N VAL A 151 12.11 -9.59 2.28
CA VAL A 151 12.44 -9.97 0.90
C VAL A 151 12.30 -8.74 0.01
N TYR A 152 13.34 -8.39 -0.69
CA TYR A 152 13.35 -7.29 -1.65
C TYR A 152 13.31 -7.83 -3.06
N GLY A 153 12.53 -7.23 -3.95
CA GLY A 153 12.48 -7.63 -5.35
C GLY A 153 11.26 -7.16 -6.11
N ILE A 154 11.14 -7.65 -7.33
CA ILE A 154 10.03 -7.28 -8.22
C ILE A 154 8.79 -8.06 -7.80
N VAL A 155 7.67 -7.35 -7.71
CA VAL A 155 6.33 -7.94 -7.49
C VAL A 155 5.47 -7.78 -8.75
N ARG A 156 4.34 -8.46 -8.83
CA ARG A 156 3.36 -8.33 -9.91
C ARG A 156 2.06 -7.77 -9.35
N SER A 157 1.50 -6.74 -10.00
CA SER A 157 0.13 -6.27 -9.73
C SER A 157 -0.80 -6.69 -10.85
N HIS A 158 -1.94 -7.30 -10.50
CA HIS A 158 -2.91 -7.83 -11.48
C HIS A 158 -4.37 -7.59 -11.02
N ASP A 159 -5.34 -7.80 -11.91
CA ASP A 159 -6.75 -7.53 -11.62
C ASP A 159 -7.59 -8.78 -11.33
N GLY A 160 -7.10 -9.97 -11.64
CA GLY A 160 -7.87 -11.20 -11.54
C GLY A 160 -7.44 -12.08 -10.36
N PHE A 161 -8.25 -12.15 -9.29
CA PHE A 161 -7.96 -13.02 -8.14
C PHE A 161 -8.40 -14.49 -8.39
N TYR A 162 -9.56 -14.70 -9.02
CA TYR A 162 -10.14 -16.03 -9.28
C TYR A 162 -10.08 -16.37 -10.78
N VAL A 163 -8.88 -16.28 -11.39
CA VAL A 163 -8.70 -16.67 -12.80
C VAL A 163 -8.44 -18.15 -12.91
N ASP A 164 -8.97 -18.78 -13.97
CA ASP A 164 -8.92 -20.23 -14.17
C ASP A 164 -7.50 -20.76 -14.39
N ASP A 165 -6.60 -19.95 -14.96
CA ASP A 165 -5.22 -20.27 -15.28
C ASP A 165 -4.20 -19.77 -14.24
N ASN A 166 -4.64 -19.49 -13.01
CA ASN A 166 -3.78 -18.85 -12.00
C ASN A 166 -2.49 -19.64 -11.73
N ALA A 167 -2.57 -20.96 -11.66
CA ALA A 167 -1.40 -21.82 -11.38
C ALA A 167 -0.33 -21.75 -12.48
N GLU A 168 -0.75 -21.66 -13.75
CA GLU A 168 0.14 -21.47 -14.90
C GLU A 168 0.78 -20.09 -14.87
N VAL A 169 -0.02 -19.06 -14.56
CA VAL A 169 0.43 -17.66 -14.45
C VAL A 169 1.44 -17.51 -13.31
N GLU A 170 1.16 -18.05 -12.14
CA GLU A 170 2.12 -18.06 -11.01
C GLU A 170 3.43 -18.77 -11.40
N THR A 171 3.34 -19.96 -12.03
CA THR A 171 4.50 -20.71 -12.49
C THR A 171 5.32 -19.88 -13.50
N PHE A 172 4.67 -19.20 -14.44
CA PHE A 172 5.34 -18.35 -15.42
C PHE A 172 6.12 -17.22 -14.75
N TRP A 173 5.49 -16.48 -13.84
CA TRP A 173 6.11 -15.33 -13.18
C TRP A 173 7.15 -15.75 -12.14
N SER A 174 6.93 -16.86 -11.43
CA SER A 174 7.91 -17.47 -10.52
C SER A 174 9.23 -17.75 -11.23
N LYS A 175 9.18 -18.36 -12.43
CA LYS A 175 10.37 -18.64 -13.27
C LYS A 175 11.09 -17.35 -13.75
N LYS A 176 10.42 -16.18 -13.69
CA LYS A 176 11.01 -14.87 -14.01
C LYS A 176 11.58 -14.16 -12.78
N GLY A 177 11.53 -14.81 -11.62
CA GLY A 177 12.08 -14.29 -10.38
C GLY A 177 11.20 -13.30 -9.63
N ILE A 178 9.91 -13.18 -10.02
CA ILE A 178 8.93 -12.38 -9.29
C ILE A 178 8.79 -12.93 -7.88
N LYS A 179 8.74 -12.06 -6.87
CA LYS A 179 8.73 -12.42 -5.46
C LYS A 179 7.34 -12.68 -4.93
N ALA A 180 6.41 -11.80 -5.24
CA ALA A 180 5.04 -11.88 -4.77
C ALA A 180 4.09 -11.17 -5.75
N ASP A 181 2.79 -11.33 -5.56
CA ASP A 181 1.77 -10.58 -6.29
C ASP A 181 0.80 -9.85 -5.35
N ASP A 182 0.25 -8.76 -5.87
CA ASP A 182 -0.80 -7.95 -5.28
C ASP A 182 -1.74 -7.38 -6.35
N MET A 183 -2.59 -6.43 -5.99
CA MET A 183 -3.55 -5.85 -6.94
C MET A 183 -3.48 -4.31 -7.04
N GLU A 184 -2.54 -3.62 -6.35
CA GLU A 184 -2.55 -2.15 -6.28
C GLU A 184 -1.17 -1.47 -6.38
N SER A 185 -0.07 -2.18 -6.15
CA SER A 185 1.29 -1.60 -6.18
C SER A 185 1.63 -0.95 -7.52
N GLY A 186 1.18 -1.56 -8.63
CA GLY A 186 1.42 -1.05 -9.98
C GLY A 186 0.82 0.34 -10.19
N ILE A 187 -0.46 0.49 -9.92
CA ILE A 187 -1.15 1.78 -10.10
C ILE A 187 -0.66 2.84 -9.12
N LEU A 188 -0.36 2.49 -7.87
CA LEU A 188 0.23 3.40 -6.90
C LEU A 188 1.52 4.03 -7.44
N MET A 189 2.44 3.21 -7.93
CA MET A 189 3.75 3.70 -8.40
C MET A 189 3.62 4.52 -9.69
N VAL A 190 2.69 4.17 -10.57
CA VAL A 190 2.43 4.93 -11.80
C VAL A 190 1.85 6.30 -11.49
N ILE A 191 0.74 6.36 -10.76
CA ILE A 191 0.12 7.66 -10.42
C ILE A 191 1.07 8.48 -9.56
N GLY A 192 1.70 7.87 -8.56
CA GLY A 192 2.66 8.55 -7.71
C GLY A 192 3.74 9.27 -8.51
N ARG A 193 4.36 8.57 -9.46
CA ARG A 193 5.39 9.17 -10.33
C ARG A 193 4.83 10.31 -11.19
N LEU A 194 3.66 10.14 -11.79
CA LEU A 194 3.03 11.15 -12.64
C LEU A 194 2.61 12.40 -11.86
N ARG A 195 2.29 12.27 -10.59
CA ARG A 195 1.86 13.36 -9.69
C ARG A 195 3.02 13.92 -8.84
N GLY A 196 4.26 13.45 -9.05
CA GLY A 196 5.41 13.91 -8.27
C GLY A 196 5.41 13.45 -6.82
N MET A 197 4.65 12.40 -6.50
CA MET A 197 4.65 11.77 -5.18
C MET A 197 5.74 10.70 -5.07
N GLU A 198 6.27 10.51 -3.88
CA GLU A 198 7.15 9.40 -3.54
C GLU A 198 6.32 8.23 -3.00
N THR A 199 6.49 7.04 -3.57
CA THR A 199 5.67 5.87 -3.25
C THR A 199 6.50 4.64 -2.97
N LEU A 200 5.97 3.74 -2.12
CA LEU A 200 6.54 2.43 -1.81
C LEU A 200 5.41 1.44 -1.51
N SER A 201 5.63 0.14 -1.78
CA SER A 201 4.76 -0.94 -1.31
C SER A 201 5.53 -1.88 -0.40
N ILE A 202 4.94 -2.14 0.78
CA ILE A 202 5.36 -3.09 1.79
C ILE A 202 4.25 -4.12 1.90
N LEU A 203 4.54 -5.36 1.53
CA LEU A 203 3.55 -6.42 1.43
C LEU A 203 3.82 -7.48 2.49
N ASN A 204 2.77 -7.91 3.18
CA ASN A 204 2.80 -9.05 4.08
C ASN A 204 2.38 -10.31 3.32
N ASN A 205 3.23 -11.33 3.28
CA ASN A 205 2.88 -12.59 2.61
C ASN A 205 1.83 -13.36 3.42
N VAL A 206 0.66 -13.59 2.80
CA VAL A 206 -0.47 -14.30 3.43
C VAL A 206 -0.80 -15.64 2.76
N VAL A 207 -0.19 -15.93 1.59
CA VAL A 207 -0.37 -17.18 0.84
C VAL A 207 0.99 -17.72 0.43
N LEU A 208 1.27 -19.00 0.71
CA LEU A 208 2.48 -19.67 0.25
C LEU A 208 2.43 -19.92 -1.27
N TYR A 209 3.60 -19.97 -1.90
CA TYR A 209 3.70 -20.28 -3.32
C TYR A 209 2.98 -21.59 -3.67
N GLN A 210 2.09 -21.57 -4.63
CA GLN A 210 1.19 -22.65 -5.01
C GLN A 210 0.28 -23.15 -3.87
N GLY A 211 0.08 -22.35 -2.84
CA GLY A 211 -0.92 -22.59 -1.80
C GLY A 211 -2.34 -22.33 -2.32
N ASP A 212 -3.33 -22.90 -1.64
CA ASP A 212 -4.73 -22.57 -1.93
C ASP A 212 -5.02 -21.13 -1.53
N LEU A 213 -5.40 -20.30 -2.51
CA LEU A 213 -5.73 -18.88 -2.28
C LEU A 213 -6.89 -18.70 -1.30
N ALA A 214 -7.91 -19.58 -1.38
CA ALA A 214 -9.06 -19.51 -0.49
C ALA A 214 -8.70 -19.94 0.94
N GLU A 215 -7.86 -20.98 1.08
CA GLU A 215 -7.30 -21.38 2.39
C GLU A 215 -6.33 -20.32 2.92
N GLY A 216 -5.49 -19.73 2.07
CA GLY A 216 -4.54 -18.69 2.46
C GLY A 216 -5.24 -17.45 3.01
N VAL A 217 -6.27 -16.96 2.35
CA VAL A 217 -7.08 -15.84 2.83
C VAL A 217 -7.90 -16.23 4.07
N ASN A 218 -8.39 -17.49 4.15
CA ASN A 218 -9.10 -18.01 5.32
C ASN A 218 -8.16 -18.49 6.43
N SER A 219 -6.89 -18.83 6.17
CA SER A 219 -5.88 -19.21 7.16
C SER A 219 -5.32 -18.02 7.94
N LEU A 220 -5.77 -16.81 7.62
CA LEU A 220 -5.83 -15.71 8.59
C LEU A 220 -6.49 -16.18 9.92
N VAL A 221 -7.23 -17.27 9.90
CA VAL A 221 -7.85 -17.90 11.08
C VAL A 221 -6.95 -18.98 11.74
N ASN A 222 -6.12 -19.71 10.98
CA ASN A 222 -5.38 -20.88 11.48
C ASN A 222 -3.86 -20.68 11.67
N ASN A 223 -3.24 -19.71 10.96
CA ASN A 223 -1.87 -19.22 11.19
C ASN A 223 -1.90 -17.74 11.58
N ALA A 224 -2.93 -17.37 12.33
CA ALA A 224 -3.25 -16.00 12.74
C ALA A 224 -2.03 -15.28 13.33
N ASP A 225 -1.17 -15.96 14.08
CA ASP A 225 -0.05 -15.33 14.77
C ASP A 225 1.06 -14.86 13.83
N LEU A 226 1.43 -15.63 12.80
CA LEU A 226 2.49 -15.25 11.87
C LEU A 226 2.04 -14.13 10.93
N VAL A 227 0.84 -14.28 10.35
CA VAL A 227 0.27 -13.29 9.44
C VAL A 227 -0.06 -12.00 10.18
N ALA A 228 -0.62 -12.08 11.39
CA ALA A 228 -0.88 -10.91 12.24
C ALA A 228 0.41 -10.20 12.67
N LYS A 229 1.48 -10.97 12.96
CA LYS A 229 2.80 -10.41 13.22
C LYS A 229 3.32 -9.66 11.98
N GLY A 230 3.27 -10.29 10.80
CA GLY A 230 3.70 -9.66 9.54
C GLY A 230 2.89 -8.40 9.22
N GLU A 231 1.58 -8.41 9.47
CA GLU A 231 0.75 -7.20 9.33
C GLU A 231 1.22 -6.09 10.27
N ARG A 232 1.40 -6.39 11.56
CA ARG A 232 1.90 -5.42 12.52
C ARG A 232 3.27 -4.89 12.15
N ASP A 233 4.19 -5.75 11.73
CA ASP A 233 5.55 -5.38 11.34
C ASP A 233 5.53 -4.47 10.09
N SER A 234 4.66 -4.73 9.11
CA SER A 234 4.50 -3.89 7.92
C SER A 234 3.97 -2.50 8.26
N LEU A 235 2.97 -2.40 9.16
CA LEU A 235 2.43 -1.13 9.63
C LEU A 235 3.49 -0.33 10.40
N LEU A 236 4.23 -0.96 11.30
CA LEU A 236 5.31 -0.32 12.06
C LEU A 236 6.45 0.12 11.14
N THR A 237 6.81 -0.67 10.13
CA THR A 237 7.82 -0.31 9.14
C THR A 237 7.42 0.95 8.38
N ALA A 238 6.16 1.01 7.90
CA ALA A 238 5.63 2.19 7.19
C ALA A 238 5.63 3.44 8.09
N LEU A 239 5.17 3.32 9.33
CA LEU A 239 5.18 4.41 10.32
C LEU A 239 6.60 4.91 10.61
N ASN A 240 7.56 3.99 10.81
CA ASN A 240 8.95 4.34 11.05
C ASN A 240 9.58 5.07 9.86
N ILE A 241 9.33 4.62 8.63
CA ILE A 241 9.84 5.28 7.41
C ILE A 241 9.28 6.69 7.32
N LEU A 242 7.96 6.86 7.42
CA LEU A 242 7.32 8.17 7.27
C LEU A 242 7.64 9.13 8.42
N SER A 243 8.12 8.64 9.56
CA SER A 243 8.55 9.47 10.69
C SER A 243 10.05 9.67 10.78
N ASP A 244 10.83 9.16 9.83
CA ASP A 244 12.29 9.34 9.83
C ASP A 244 12.68 10.79 9.51
N ALA A 245 13.70 11.31 10.22
CA ALA A 245 14.20 12.66 10.03
C ALA A 245 14.77 12.91 8.62
N GLU A 246 15.20 11.86 7.90
CA GLU A 246 15.67 11.98 6.52
C GLU A 246 14.54 12.31 5.52
N MET A 247 13.27 12.17 5.92
CA MET A 247 12.13 12.58 5.11
C MET A 247 12.01 14.11 4.97
N GLU A 248 12.70 14.87 5.81
CA GLU A 248 12.67 16.35 5.80
C GLU A 248 13.82 16.98 5.01
N LYS A 249 14.76 16.16 4.51
CA LYS A 249 15.90 16.59 3.69
C LYS A 249 15.59 16.45 2.20
#